data_e4b27fb7d00954b30004c077976fdd97
#
_entry.id   e4b27fb7d00954b30004c077976fdd97
#
_cell.length_a   1.000
_cell.length_b   1.000
_cell.length_c   1.000
_cell.angle_alpha   90.00
_cell.angle_beta   90.00
_cell.angle_gamma   90.00
#
_symmetry.space_group_name_H-M   'P 1'
#
loop_
_entity.id
_entity.type
_entity.pdbx_description
1 polymer ?
#
loop_
_entity_poly.entity_id
_entity_poly.type
_entity_poly.pdbx_seq_one_letter_code
_entity_poly.pdbx_strand_id
1 'polypeptide(L)'
;MKFESKFNLNDEVFMYYIEYDNCITISKHKVEQVIFDKDGVHYFVSDWYEPVYEECMLHITDYDVLVSKINEVTSREKKSE
;
A
#
# COMPACT_ATOMS: atom_id res chain seq x y z
N MET A 1 -6.20 23.50 10.80
CA MET A 1 -5.63 22.39 10.00
C MET A 1 -5.94 21.05 10.65
N LYS A 2 -6.39 20.11 9.87
CA LYS A 2 -6.74 18.80 10.36
C LYS A 2 -5.68 17.78 9.95
N PHE A 3 -5.24 16.99 10.90
CA PHE A 3 -4.32 15.90 10.62
C PHE A 3 -5.11 14.60 10.66
N GLU A 4 -5.27 13.99 9.51
CA GLU A 4 -6.00 12.75 9.39
C GLU A 4 -5.15 11.71 8.68
N SER A 5 -5.17 10.50 9.21
CA SER A 5 -4.49 9.38 8.58
C SER A 5 -5.47 8.24 8.39
N LYS A 6 -5.32 7.53 7.29
CA LYS A 6 -6.13 6.36 7.00
C LYS A 6 -5.74 5.18 7.88
N PHE A 7 -4.48 5.13 8.28
CA PHE A 7 -3.96 4.04 9.09
C PHE A 7 -3.45 4.57 10.41
N ASN A 8 -3.59 3.76 11.46
CA ASN A 8 -3.16 4.11 12.80
C ASN A 8 -1.93 3.33 13.19
N LEU A 9 -1.28 3.77 14.26
CA LEU A 9 -0.15 3.04 14.81
C LEU A 9 -0.58 1.63 15.17
N ASN A 10 0.28 0.68 14.87
CA ASN A 10 0.08 -0.74 15.12
C ASN A 10 -0.97 -1.42 14.21
N ASP A 11 -1.51 -0.70 13.25
CA ASP A 11 -2.39 -1.34 12.26
C ASP A 11 -1.61 -2.32 11.41
N GLU A 12 -2.23 -3.43 11.08
CA GLU A 12 -1.68 -4.36 10.11
C GLU A 12 -2.19 -3.98 8.73
N VAL A 13 -1.28 -3.88 7.79
CA VAL A 13 -1.58 -3.41 6.46
C VAL A 13 -0.89 -4.27 5.42
N PHE A 14 -1.47 -4.28 4.22
CA PHE A 14 -0.76 -4.77 3.05
C PHE A 14 -0.12 -3.58 2.35
N MET A 15 1.11 -3.75 1.96
CA MET A 15 1.78 -2.79 1.08
C MET A 15 1.91 -3.47 -0.28
N TYR A 16 1.57 -2.76 -1.33
CA TYR A 16 1.65 -3.32 -2.66
C TYR A 16 2.31 -2.32 -3.60
N TYR A 17 3.02 -2.83 -4.57
CA TYR A 17 3.58 -2.01 -5.63
C TYR A 17 3.69 -2.83 -6.90
N ILE A 18 3.62 -2.12 -8.00
CA ILE A 18 3.65 -2.74 -9.32
C ILE A 18 5.06 -2.58 -9.88
N GLU A 19 5.69 -3.70 -10.14
CA GLU A 19 7.03 -3.72 -10.72
C GLU A 19 6.91 -3.83 -12.23
N TYR A 20 8.02 -3.76 -12.90
CA TYR A 20 8.05 -3.96 -14.34
C TYR A 20 7.50 -5.35 -14.69
N ASP A 21 7.13 -5.52 -15.95
CA ASP A 21 6.53 -6.76 -16.44
C ASP A 21 5.18 -7.08 -15.83
N ASN A 22 4.49 -6.05 -15.35
CA ASN A 22 3.15 -6.21 -14.76
C ASN A 22 3.13 -7.15 -13.57
N CYS A 23 4.22 -7.20 -12.83
CA CYS A 23 4.27 -7.95 -11.58
C CYS A 23 3.82 -7.06 -10.44
N ILE A 24 3.00 -7.61 -9.58
CA ILE A 24 2.58 -6.93 -8.37
C ILE A 24 3.20 -7.64 -7.17
N THR A 25 3.87 -6.86 -6.34
CA THR A 25 4.48 -7.39 -5.13
C THR A 25 3.64 -6.94 -3.94
N ILE A 26 3.29 -7.87 -3.09
CA ILE A 26 2.45 -7.62 -1.93
C ILE A 26 3.15 -8.14 -0.69
N SER A 27 3.22 -7.29 0.33
CA SER A 27 3.82 -7.70 1.60
C SER A 27 2.96 -7.20 2.75
N LYS A 28 3.05 -7.88 3.87
CA LYS A 28 2.29 -7.55 5.07
C LYS A 28 3.22 -6.85 6.05
N HIS A 29 2.74 -5.75 6.59
CA HIS A 29 3.53 -4.92 7.51
C HIS A 29 2.66 -4.40 8.63
N LYS A 30 3.30 -3.84 9.62
CA LYS A 30 2.64 -3.19 10.74
C LYS A 30 3.08 -1.74 10.78
N VAL A 31 2.15 -0.83 10.96
CA VAL A 31 2.45 0.60 11.01
C VAL A 31 3.20 0.92 12.29
N GLU A 32 4.40 1.46 12.15
CA GLU A 32 5.25 1.82 13.28
C GLU A 32 5.30 3.31 13.53
N GLN A 33 5.08 4.11 12.50
CA GLN A 33 5.16 5.55 12.62
C GLN A 33 4.26 6.21 11.58
N VAL A 34 3.57 7.27 11.98
CA VAL A 34 2.75 8.08 11.09
C VAL A 34 3.38 9.45 11.00
N ILE A 35 3.62 9.93 9.80
CA ILE A 35 4.30 11.20 9.56
C ILE A 35 3.37 12.11 8.78
N PHE A 36 3.17 13.32 9.31
CA PHE A 36 2.39 14.36 8.62
C PHE A 36 3.34 15.46 8.19
N ASP A 37 3.33 15.77 6.92
CA ASP A 37 4.11 16.91 6.44
C ASP A 37 3.31 17.67 5.37
N LYS A 38 3.95 18.64 4.74
CA LYS A 38 3.27 19.48 3.76
C LYS A 38 2.82 18.73 2.50
N ASP A 39 3.42 17.59 2.24
CA ASP A 39 3.10 16.78 1.07
C ASP A 39 2.08 15.69 1.36
N GLY A 40 1.62 15.61 2.61
CA GLY A 40 0.60 14.65 3.00
C GLY A 40 1.05 13.75 4.14
N VAL A 41 0.53 12.54 4.13
CA VAL A 41 0.77 11.56 5.17
C VAL A 41 1.63 10.44 4.64
N HIS A 42 2.67 10.12 5.38
CA HIS A 42 3.47 8.93 5.07
C HIS A 42 3.56 8.05 6.31
N TYR A 43 4.05 6.84 6.12
CA TYR A 43 4.12 5.86 7.19
C TYR A 43 5.45 5.14 7.14
N PHE A 44 5.99 4.83 8.31
CA PHE A 44 7.03 3.82 8.40
C PHE A 44 6.38 2.53 8.87
N VAL A 45 6.68 1.46 8.18
CA VAL A 45 6.11 0.15 8.49
C VAL A 45 7.24 -0.82 8.81
N SER A 46 6.88 -1.91 9.49
CA SER A 46 7.86 -2.93 9.87
C SER A 46 8.54 -3.52 8.63
N ASP A 47 9.81 -3.85 8.77
CA ASP A 47 10.60 -4.51 7.73
C ASP A 47 10.73 -3.73 6.43
N TRP A 48 10.55 -2.41 6.51
CA TRP A 48 10.70 -1.54 5.34
C TRP A 48 11.46 -0.29 5.77
N TYR A 49 12.40 0.13 4.98
CA TYR A 49 13.34 1.19 5.38
C TYR A 49 13.00 2.57 4.83
N GLU A 50 12.00 2.67 3.98
CA GLU A 50 11.60 3.94 3.39
C GLU A 50 10.18 4.30 3.80
N PRO A 51 9.84 5.61 3.78
CA PRO A 51 8.44 6.01 4.02
C PRO A 51 7.54 5.46 2.93
N VAL A 52 6.34 5.10 3.31
CA VAL A 52 5.34 4.53 2.40
C VAL A 52 4.15 5.48 2.35
N TYR A 53 3.64 5.72 1.15
CA TYR A 53 2.47 6.58 0.97
C TYR A 53 1.18 5.77 1.07
N GLU A 54 0.11 6.43 1.53
CA GLU A 54 -1.18 5.76 1.72
C GLU A 54 -1.68 5.04 0.48
N GLU A 55 -1.39 5.58 -0.68
CA GLU A 55 -1.87 4.98 -1.93
C GLU A 55 -1.27 3.62 -2.23
N CYS A 56 -0.18 3.27 -1.56
CA CYS A 56 0.48 1.97 -1.71
C CYS A 56 0.09 1.00 -0.61
N MET A 57 -0.86 1.36 0.24
CA MET A 57 -1.20 0.58 1.42
C MET A 57 -2.69 0.26 1.47
N LEU A 58 -3.02 -0.89 2.03
CA LEU A 58 -4.40 -1.30 2.27
C LEU A 58 -4.49 -1.93 3.63
N HIS A 59 -5.63 -1.73 4.30
CA HIS A 59 -5.89 -2.46 5.54
C HIS A 59 -5.94 -3.96 5.25
N ILE A 60 -5.50 -4.74 6.19
CA ILE A 60 -5.51 -6.19 6.03
C ILE A 60 -6.93 -6.73 5.83
N THR A 61 -7.92 -5.96 6.27
CA THR A 61 -9.33 -6.31 6.10
C THR A 61 -9.88 -5.97 4.71
N ASP A 62 -9.14 -5.22 3.91
CA ASP A 62 -9.58 -4.81 2.59
C ASP A 62 -9.13 -5.80 1.50
N TYR A 63 -9.37 -7.06 1.79
CA TYR A 63 -8.91 -8.14 0.91
C TYR A 63 -9.52 -8.06 -0.49
N ASP A 64 -10.78 -7.65 -0.58
CA ASP A 64 -11.46 -7.55 -1.87
C ASP A 64 -10.82 -6.49 -2.77
N VAL A 65 -10.38 -5.39 -2.18
CA VAL A 65 -9.69 -4.36 -2.93
C VAL A 65 -8.35 -4.88 -3.45
N LEU A 66 -7.66 -5.64 -2.61
CA LEU A 66 -6.38 -6.23 -2.99
C LEU A 66 -6.56 -7.19 -4.16
N VAL A 67 -7.57 -8.04 -4.12
CA VAL A 67 -7.86 -8.98 -5.20
C VAL A 67 -8.15 -8.22 -6.50
N SER A 68 -8.89 -7.11 -6.41
CA SER A 68 -9.18 -6.29 -7.57
C SER A 68 -7.91 -5.72 -8.20
N LYS A 69 -6.96 -5.30 -7.35
CA LYS A 69 -5.68 -4.78 -7.85
C LYS A 69 -4.87 -5.86 -8.55
N ILE A 70 -4.86 -7.05 -7.98
CA ILE A 70 -4.16 -8.19 -8.59
C ILE A 70 -4.74 -8.50 -9.96
N ASN A 71 -6.07 -8.55 -10.05
CA ASN A 71 -6.74 -8.85 -11.31
C ASN A 71 -6.49 -7.77 -12.35
N GLU A 72 -6.47 -6.51 -11.93
CA GLU A 72 -6.19 -5.40 -12.82
C GLU A 72 -4.81 -5.53 -13.45
N VAL A 73 -3.81 -5.82 -12.65
CA VAL A 73 -2.44 -5.95 -13.13
C VAL A 73 -2.28 -7.15 -14.06
N THR A 74 -2.81 -8.30 -13.66
CA THR A 74 -2.68 -9.52 -14.47
C THR A 74 -3.48 -9.43 -15.75
N SER A 75 -4.57 -8.69 -15.78
CA SER A 75 -5.36 -8.52 -16.97
C SER A 75 -4.64 -7.73 -18.05
N ARG A 76 -3.76 -6.84 -17.67
CA ARG A 76 -2.99 -6.04 -18.64
C ARG A 76 -2.14 -6.89 -19.53
N GLU A 77 -1.60 -7.96 -18.97
CA GLU A 77 -0.76 -8.87 -19.73
C GLU A 77 -1.53 -9.54 -20.86
N LYS A 78 -2.77 -9.92 -20.58
CA LYS A 78 -3.61 -10.59 -21.56
C LYS A 78 -4.02 -9.68 -22.70
N LYS A 79 -4.08 -8.40 -22.46
CA LYS A 79 -4.50 -7.42 -23.47
C LYS A 79 -3.42 -7.08 -24.47
N SER A 80 -2.20 -7.40 -24.16
CA SER A 80 -1.08 -7.04 -25.03
C SER A 80 -0.90 -7.99 -26.21
N GLU A 81 -1.71 -8.99 -26.30
CA GLU A 81 -1.65 -9.92 -27.42
C GLU A 81 -2.17 -9.33 -28.72
#